data_3acac5f0213b7ee81126d788763f26f4
#
_entry.id   3acac5f0213b7ee81126d788763f26f4
#
_cell.length_a   1.000
_cell.length_b   1.000
_cell.length_c   1.000
_cell.angle_alpha   90.00
_cell.angle_beta   90.00
_cell.angle_gamma   90.00
#
_symmetry.space_group_name_H-M   'P 1'
#
loop_
_entity.id
_entity.type
_entity.pdbx_description
1 polymer ?
#
loop_
_entity_poly.entity_id
_entity_poly.type
_entity_poly.pdbx_seq_one_letter_code
_entity_poly.pdbx_strand_id
1 'polypeptide(L)'
;MQIKLICLAIAVIICFTMFMPWLNISFSYGFNYENGIEVSTSMLNLKKSFDSCLDTLAGFCNFLGFELSEYDGEITLVGTLLSVITAVFVIVSAGIVIFAIARMFIDGKLIGKISRISHSALIILTYAILIIGVIGGLYLGDMMGMVQDENFFVDVSIKISVWPIITMLLLLAYGRITSAIAE
;
A
#
# COMPACT_ATOMS: atom_id res chain seq x y z
N MET A 1 -0.35 31.17 13.36
CA MET A 1 0.93 30.61 12.86
C MET A 1 1.20 29.20 13.37
N GLN A 2 1.08 28.92 14.66
CA GLN A 2 1.35 27.60 15.26
C GLN A 2 0.52 26.46 14.65
N ILE A 3 -0.77 26.64 14.46
CA ILE A 3 -1.66 25.60 13.91
C ILE A 3 -1.29 25.25 12.46
N LYS A 4 -0.89 26.23 11.63
CA LYS A 4 -0.43 25.98 10.26
C LYS A 4 0.87 25.19 10.24
N LEU A 5 1.76 25.41 11.21
CA LEU A 5 3.01 24.66 11.37
C LEU A 5 2.73 23.19 11.76
N ILE A 6 1.76 22.96 12.64
CA ILE A 6 1.32 21.61 13.03
C ILE A 6 0.76 20.87 11.79
N CYS A 7 -0.07 21.52 10.98
CA CYS A 7 -0.55 20.93 9.72
C CYS A 7 0.59 20.52 8.79
N LEU A 8 1.59 21.38 8.63
CA LEU A 8 2.76 21.07 7.80
C LEU A 8 3.53 19.88 8.39
N ALA A 9 3.78 19.84 9.69
CA ALA A 9 4.46 18.73 10.33
C ALA A 9 3.72 17.40 10.11
N ILE A 10 2.40 17.38 10.28
CA ILE A 10 1.58 16.19 10.04
C ILE A 10 1.65 15.77 8.55
N ALA A 11 1.57 16.71 7.63
CA ALA A 11 1.66 16.43 6.20
C ALA A 11 3.03 15.79 5.83
N VAL A 12 4.12 16.28 6.40
CA VAL A 12 5.46 15.71 6.21
C VAL A 12 5.55 14.31 6.80
N ILE A 13 4.99 14.08 8.00
CA ILE A 13 4.99 12.75 8.62
C ILE A 13 4.17 11.77 7.76
N ILE A 14 3.01 12.17 7.22
CA ILE A 14 2.22 11.34 6.29
C ILE A 14 3.07 10.94 5.09
N CYS A 15 3.81 11.86 4.48
CA CYS A 15 4.74 11.52 3.40
C CYS A 15 5.80 10.51 3.83
N PHE A 16 6.32 10.64 5.05
CA PHE A 16 7.33 9.71 5.58
C PHE A 16 6.79 8.29 5.75
N THR A 17 5.50 8.14 6.10
CA THR A 17 4.89 6.80 6.24
C THR A 17 4.86 5.99 4.95
N MET A 18 5.01 6.64 3.79
CA MET A 18 5.07 5.96 2.49
C MET A 18 6.33 5.09 2.32
N PHE A 19 7.41 5.43 3.03
CA PHE A 19 8.66 4.69 3.01
C PHE A 19 8.67 3.52 4.00
N MET A 20 7.70 3.51 4.92
CA MET A 20 7.60 2.48 5.94
C MET A 20 6.92 1.22 5.40
N PRO A 21 7.18 0.04 5.98
CA PRO A 21 6.54 -1.19 5.55
C PRO A 21 5.04 -1.15 5.83
N TRP A 22 4.22 -1.24 4.79
CA TRP A 22 2.76 -1.25 4.88
C TRP A 22 2.19 -2.66 4.93
N LEU A 23 2.79 -3.57 4.16
CA LEU A 23 2.40 -4.96 4.07
C LEU A 23 3.63 -5.83 4.30
N ASN A 24 3.44 -6.92 5.00
CA ASN A 24 4.40 -8.01 5.11
C ASN A 24 3.78 -9.23 4.45
N ILE A 25 4.43 -9.70 3.39
CA ILE A 25 4.02 -10.88 2.64
C ILE A 25 4.97 -11.99 3.08
N SER A 26 4.47 -13.03 3.69
CA SER A 26 5.24 -14.23 3.99
C SER A 26 4.75 -15.39 3.16
N PHE A 27 5.70 -16.06 2.55
CA PHE A 27 5.52 -17.23 1.73
C PHE A 27 6.30 -18.37 2.36
N SER A 28 5.63 -19.41 2.82
CA SER A 28 6.22 -20.58 3.46
C SER A 28 5.89 -21.82 2.63
N TYR A 29 6.88 -22.65 2.37
CA TYR A 29 6.71 -23.87 1.58
C TYR A 29 7.62 -25.00 2.07
N GLY A 30 7.26 -26.23 1.74
CA GLY A 30 8.06 -27.42 2.06
C GLY A 30 7.29 -28.52 2.78
N PHE A 31 7.98 -29.60 3.12
CA PHE A 31 7.37 -30.74 3.80
C PHE A 31 6.99 -30.44 5.28
N ASN A 32 7.65 -29.44 5.90
CA ASN A 32 7.38 -29.02 7.29
C ASN A 32 7.45 -27.48 7.43
N TYR A 33 7.11 -26.71 6.39
CA TYR A 33 7.26 -25.23 6.37
C TYR A 33 8.70 -24.76 6.68
N GLU A 34 9.70 -25.57 6.34
CA GLU A 34 11.09 -25.31 6.68
C GLU A 34 11.70 -24.16 5.87
N ASN A 35 11.10 -23.84 4.73
CA ASN A 35 11.53 -22.74 3.87
C ASN A 35 10.50 -21.63 3.88
N GLY A 36 10.95 -20.41 4.02
CA GLY A 36 10.07 -19.25 4.01
C GLY A 36 10.77 -18.00 3.52
N ILE A 37 10.02 -17.15 2.83
CA ILE A 37 10.46 -15.82 2.41
C ILE A 37 9.49 -14.82 2.99
N GLU A 38 10.02 -13.83 3.70
CA GLU A 38 9.24 -12.72 4.20
C GLU A 38 9.67 -11.44 3.47
N VAL A 39 8.74 -10.79 2.80
CA VAL A 39 8.96 -9.55 2.07
C VAL A 39 8.15 -8.43 2.71
N SER A 40 8.85 -7.47 3.31
CA SER A 40 8.25 -6.24 3.79
C SER A 40 8.19 -5.22 2.66
N THR A 41 7.00 -4.74 2.32
CA THR A 41 6.81 -3.78 1.24
C THR A 41 6.29 -2.44 1.72
N SER A 42 6.93 -1.37 1.28
CA SER A 42 6.44 0.01 1.42
C SER A 42 5.55 0.37 0.23
N MET A 43 4.80 1.48 0.37
CA MET A 43 3.97 1.99 -0.73
C MET A 43 4.75 2.27 -2.00
N LEU A 44 5.98 2.77 -1.88
CA LEU A 44 6.85 3.07 -3.04
C LEU A 44 7.36 1.82 -3.75
N ASN A 45 7.48 0.71 -3.04
CA ASN A 45 8.01 -0.55 -3.57
C ASN A 45 6.93 -1.59 -3.85
N LEU A 46 5.65 -1.21 -3.80
CA LEU A 46 4.53 -2.16 -3.89
C LEU A 46 4.60 -3.03 -5.15
N LYS A 47 4.81 -2.40 -6.32
CA LYS A 47 4.98 -3.14 -7.59
C LYS A 47 6.23 -4.03 -7.57
N LYS A 48 7.37 -3.49 -7.15
CA LYS A 48 8.63 -4.24 -7.12
C LYS A 48 8.54 -5.47 -6.21
N SER A 49 7.87 -5.32 -5.06
CA SER A 49 7.65 -6.44 -4.13
C SER A 49 6.69 -7.47 -4.72
N PHE A 50 5.65 -7.00 -5.43
CA PHE A 50 4.73 -7.89 -6.17
C PHE A 50 5.47 -8.68 -7.26
N ASP A 51 6.26 -8.01 -8.10
CA ASP A 51 7.06 -8.65 -9.15
C ASP A 51 8.03 -9.69 -8.53
N SER A 52 8.70 -9.35 -7.42
CA SER A 52 9.60 -10.28 -6.71
C SER A 52 8.88 -11.49 -6.12
N CYS A 53 7.66 -11.32 -5.61
CA CYS A 53 6.83 -12.43 -5.15
C CYS A 53 6.42 -13.34 -6.30
N LEU A 54 6.08 -12.76 -7.46
CA LEU A 54 5.73 -13.51 -8.67
C LEU A 54 6.90 -14.31 -9.21
N ASP A 55 8.10 -13.72 -9.25
CA ASP A 55 9.31 -14.43 -9.71
C ASP A 55 9.60 -15.64 -8.82
N THR A 56 9.41 -15.48 -7.51
CA THR A 56 9.57 -16.58 -6.55
C THR A 56 8.52 -17.67 -6.77
N LEU A 57 7.26 -17.26 -6.98
CA LEU A 57 6.15 -18.15 -7.27
C LEU A 57 6.35 -18.90 -8.58
N ALA A 58 6.77 -18.20 -9.63
CA ALA A 58 7.06 -18.79 -10.95
C ALA A 58 8.17 -19.83 -10.86
N GLY A 59 9.25 -19.50 -10.13
CA GLY A 59 10.33 -20.47 -9.89
C GLY A 59 9.84 -21.72 -9.18
N PHE A 60 8.94 -21.56 -8.22
CA PHE A 60 8.34 -22.67 -7.48
C PHE A 60 7.36 -23.48 -8.34
N CYS A 61 6.46 -22.82 -9.08
CA CYS A 61 5.54 -23.52 -10.00
C CYS A 61 6.28 -24.32 -11.08
N ASN A 62 7.34 -23.74 -11.64
CA ASN A 62 8.21 -24.45 -12.60
C ASN A 62 8.87 -25.69 -11.98
N PHE A 63 9.29 -25.61 -10.71
CA PHE A 63 9.84 -26.75 -9.98
C PHE A 63 8.81 -27.89 -9.82
N LEU A 64 7.54 -27.55 -9.61
CA LEU A 64 6.43 -28.50 -9.52
C LEU A 64 5.86 -28.95 -10.88
N GLY A 65 6.36 -28.39 -11.99
CA GLY A 65 5.88 -28.70 -13.34
C GLY A 65 4.59 -27.98 -13.74
N PHE A 66 4.23 -26.90 -13.04
CA PHE A 66 3.10 -26.02 -13.39
C PHE A 66 3.61 -24.80 -14.15
N GLU A 67 2.92 -24.40 -15.22
CA GLU A 67 3.21 -23.17 -15.94
C GLU A 67 2.24 -22.07 -15.50
N LEU A 68 2.78 -20.94 -15.00
CA LEU A 68 2.00 -19.74 -14.67
C LEU A 68 1.58 -18.95 -15.92
N SER A 69 2.00 -19.36 -17.10
CA SER A 69 1.74 -18.66 -18.38
C SER A 69 0.26 -18.45 -18.70
N GLU A 70 -0.63 -19.28 -18.18
CA GLU A 70 -2.08 -19.11 -18.35
C GLU A 70 -2.63 -17.83 -17.68
N TYR A 71 -1.92 -17.28 -16.68
CA TYR A 71 -2.34 -16.11 -15.90
C TYR A 71 -1.59 -14.83 -16.25
N ASP A 72 -0.74 -14.83 -17.26
CA ASP A 72 0.12 -13.69 -17.65
C ASP A 72 -0.67 -12.39 -17.86
N GLY A 73 -1.87 -12.48 -18.43
CA GLY A 73 -2.74 -11.32 -18.66
C GLY A 73 -3.25 -10.68 -17.37
N GLU A 74 -3.67 -11.49 -16.40
CA GLU A 74 -4.19 -11.04 -15.11
C GLU A 74 -3.07 -10.49 -14.24
N ILE A 75 -1.93 -11.15 -14.23
CA ILE A 75 -0.71 -10.73 -13.51
C ILE A 75 -0.24 -9.36 -14.00
N THR A 76 -0.19 -9.17 -15.33
CA THR A 76 0.19 -7.88 -15.94
C THR A 76 -0.79 -6.78 -15.58
N LEU A 77 -2.10 -7.06 -15.56
CA LEU A 77 -3.13 -6.12 -15.18
C LEU A 77 -2.98 -5.68 -13.72
N VAL A 78 -2.78 -6.63 -12.81
CA VAL A 78 -2.57 -6.36 -11.37
C VAL A 78 -1.30 -5.53 -11.17
N GLY A 79 -0.18 -5.89 -11.79
CA GLY A 79 1.06 -5.12 -11.73
C GLY A 79 0.92 -3.68 -12.25
N THR A 80 0.14 -3.49 -13.33
CA THR A 80 -0.18 -2.16 -13.86
C THR A 80 -1.04 -1.35 -12.88
N LEU A 81 -2.08 -1.95 -12.33
CA LEU A 81 -2.94 -1.33 -11.32
C LEU A 81 -2.13 -0.88 -10.09
N LEU A 82 -1.25 -1.74 -9.57
CA LEU A 82 -0.38 -1.40 -8.43
C LEU A 82 0.53 -0.22 -8.75
N SER A 83 1.07 -0.14 -9.98
CA SER A 83 1.90 0.98 -10.43
C SER A 83 1.12 2.28 -10.46
N VAL A 84 -0.10 2.26 -11.01
CA VAL A 84 -0.98 3.44 -11.09
C VAL A 84 -1.38 3.90 -9.69
N ILE A 85 -1.79 2.98 -8.81
CA ILE A 85 -2.16 3.28 -7.42
C ILE A 85 -0.99 3.94 -6.69
N THR A 86 0.21 3.37 -6.81
CA THR A 86 1.43 3.92 -6.20
C THR A 86 1.71 5.32 -6.73
N ALA A 87 1.67 5.55 -8.04
CA ALA A 87 1.91 6.86 -8.64
C ALA A 87 0.90 7.91 -8.15
N VAL A 88 -0.39 7.58 -8.15
CA VAL A 88 -1.45 8.47 -7.65
C VAL A 88 -1.24 8.77 -6.16
N PHE A 89 -0.91 7.77 -5.36
CA PHE A 89 -0.64 7.94 -3.92
C PHE A 89 0.52 8.91 -3.69
N VAL A 90 1.63 8.76 -4.42
CA VAL A 90 2.79 9.66 -4.35
C VAL A 90 2.40 11.10 -4.72
N ILE A 91 1.70 11.28 -5.83
CA ILE A 91 1.28 12.61 -6.31
C ILE A 91 0.36 13.29 -5.28
N VAL A 92 -0.62 12.57 -4.76
CA VAL A 92 -1.58 13.13 -3.79
C VAL A 92 -0.90 13.44 -2.45
N SER A 93 0.03 12.61 -2.00
CA SER A 93 0.80 12.85 -0.76
C SER A 93 1.73 14.06 -0.91
N ALA A 94 2.43 14.19 -2.03
CA ALA A 94 3.20 15.39 -2.34
C ALA A 94 2.31 16.63 -2.39
N GLY A 95 1.11 16.49 -2.97
CA GLY A 95 0.11 17.55 -3.01
C GLY A 95 -0.28 18.06 -1.62
N ILE A 96 -0.52 17.17 -0.66
CA ILE A 96 -0.84 17.58 0.73
C ILE A 96 0.28 18.44 1.32
N VAL A 97 1.55 18.06 1.14
CA VAL A 97 2.69 18.85 1.64
C VAL A 97 2.77 20.21 0.94
N ILE A 98 2.66 20.24 -0.39
CA ILE A 98 2.69 21.48 -1.16
C ILE A 98 1.57 22.43 -0.72
N PHE A 99 0.35 21.91 -0.53
CA PHE A 99 -0.78 22.72 -0.06
C PHE A 99 -0.63 23.14 1.40
N ALA A 100 -0.02 22.33 2.26
CA ALA A 100 0.30 22.73 3.64
C ALA A 100 1.29 23.89 3.65
N ILE A 101 2.32 23.85 2.80
CA ILE A 101 3.28 24.96 2.61
C ILE A 101 2.57 26.20 2.07
N ALA A 102 1.78 26.06 0.99
CA ALA A 102 1.05 27.17 0.38
C ALA A 102 0.15 27.89 1.40
N ARG A 103 -0.52 27.16 2.27
CA ARG A 103 -1.34 27.72 3.36
C ARG A 103 -0.56 28.53 4.39
N MET A 104 0.75 28.36 4.50
CA MET A 104 1.55 29.22 5.40
C MET A 104 1.62 30.65 4.88
N PHE A 105 1.59 30.84 3.55
CA PHE A 105 1.81 32.13 2.88
C PHE A 105 0.53 32.72 2.32
N ILE A 106 -0.44 31.90 1.94
CA ILE A 106 -1.64 32.32 1.20
C ILE A 106 -2.88 31.80 1.92
N ASP A 107 -3.70 32.72 2.44
CA ASP A 107 -5.02 32.41 2.98
C ASP A 107 -6.07 32.50 1.85
N GLY A 108 -6.30 31.40 1.14
CA GLY A 108 -7.25 31.36 0.04
C GLY A 108 -8.26 30.21 0.14
N LYS A 109 -9.55 30.50 -0.08
CA LYS A 109 -10.62 29.49 -0.08
C LYS A 109 -10.36 28.36 -1.10
N LEU A 110 -9.69 28.65 -2.22
CA LEU A 110 -9.36 27.68 -3.26
C LEU A 110 -8.34 26.65 -2.73
N ILE A 111 -7.27 27.11 -2.08
CA ILE A 111 -6.23 26.25 -1.50
C ILE A 111 -6.85 25.32 -0.44
N GLY A 112 -7.75 25.86 0.40
CA GLY A 112 -8.49 25.07 1.37
C GLY A 112 -9.35 23.97 0.74
N LYS A 113 -10.01 24.26 -0.39
CA LYS A 113 -10.83 23.28 -1.11
C LYS A 113 -9.97 22.17 -1.74
N ILE A 114 -8.88 22.51 -2.40
CA ILE A 114 -7.96 21.53 -3.02
C ILE A 114 -7.31 20.66 -1.94
N SER A 115 -6.86 21.25 -0.84
CA SER A 115 -6.30 20.50 0.29
C SER A 115 -7.29 19.47 0.84
N ARG A 116 -8.58 19.79 0.95
CA ARG A 116 -9.62 18.83 1.38
C ARG A 116 -9.83 17.71 0.38
N ILE A 117 -9.83 18.01 -0.91
CA ILE A 117 -9.97 16.99 -1.98
C ILE A 117 -8.78 16.03 -1.93
N SER A 118 -7.55 16.54 -1.86
CA SER A 118 -6.34 15.71 -1.76
C SER A 118 -6.35 14.84 -0.51
N HIS A 119 -6.77 15.38 0.63
CA HIS A 119 -6.92 14.64 1.88
C HIS A 119 -7.94 13.49 1.75
N SER A 120 -9.14 13.76 1.18
CA SER A 120 -10.17 12.74 0.98
C SER A 120 -9.71 11.66 0.00
N ALA A 121 -9.02 12.06 -1.07
CA ALA A 121 -8.44 11.12 -2.03
C ALA A 121 -7.43 10.19 -1.37
N LEU A 122 -6.57 10.72 -0.48
CA LEU A 122 -5.58 9.90 0.22
C LEU A 122 -6.23 8.89 1.17
N ILE A 123 -7.30 9.28 1.87
CA ILE A 123 -8.06 8.35 2.70
C ILE A 123 -8.62 7.20 1.85
N ILE A 124 -9.28 7.53 0.73
CA ILE A 124 -9.87 6.52 -0.17
C ILE A 124 -8.79 5.59 -0.70
N LEU A 125 -7.66 6.14 -1.16
CA LEU A 125 -6.53 5.34 -1.65
C LEU A 125 -5.95 4.42 -0.58
N THR A 126 -5.81 4.91 0.65
CA THR A 126 -5.32 4.09 1.79
C THR A 126 -6.25 2.90 2.04
N TYR A 127 -7.57 3.13 2.05
CA TYR A 127 -8.55 2.05 2.19
C TYR A 127 -8.51 1.08 1.00
N ALA A 128 -8.44 1.60 -0.22
CA ALA A 128 -8.39 0.76 -1.42
C ALA A 128 -7.18 -0.18 -1.39
N ILE A 129 -6.01 0.30 -1.00
CA ILE A 129 -4.79 -0.51 -0.90
C ILE A 129 -4.94 -1.59 0.17
N LEU A 130 -5.51 -1.25 1.34
CA LEU A 130 -5.75 -2.23 2.40
C LEU A 130 -6.72 -3.33 1.94
N ILE A 131 -7.80 -2.95 1.25
CA ILE A 131 -8.78 -3.91 0.71
C ILE A 131 -8.13 -4.79 -0.36
N ILE A 132 -7.37 -4.22 -1.29
CA ILE A 132 -6.67 -4.97 -2.33
C ILE A 132 -5.64 -5.92 -1.70
N GLY A 133 -4.92 -5.47 -0.68
CA GLY A 133 -3.97 -6.31 0.06
C GLY A 133 -4.65 -7.52 0.71
N VAL A 134 -5.80 -7.31 1.36
CA VAL A 134 -6.57 -8.39 1.99
C VAL A 134 -7.15 -9.35 0.95
N ILE A 135 -7.81 -8.83 -0.08
CA ILE A 135 -8.41 -9.66 -1.15
C ILE A 135 -7.31 -10.42 -1.91
N GLY A 136 -6.21 -9.75 -2.25
CA GLY A 136 -5.07 -10.38 -2.91
C GLY A 136 -4.46 -11.50 -2.07
N GLY A 137 -4.39 -11.31 -0.74
CA GLY A 137 -3.92 -12.34 0.18
C GLY A 137 -4.84 -13.55 0.24
N LEU A 138 -6.14 -13.33 0.30
CA LEU A 138 -7.14 -14.41 0.28
C LEU A 138 -7.09 -15.17 -1.04
N TYR A 139 -7.01 -14.47 -2.18
CA TYR A 139 -6.96 -15.07 -3.50
C TYR A 139 -5.67 -15.91 -3.70
N LEU A 140 -4.52 -15.39 -3.29
CA LEU A 140 -3.26 -16.12 -3.33
C LEU A 140 -3.28 -17.36 -2.41
N GLY A 141 -3.86 -17.23 -1.22
CA GLY A 141 -4.01 -18.35 -0.30
C GLY A 141 -4.89 -19.46 -0.89
N ASP A 142 -5.97 -19.10 -1.56
CA ASP A 142 -6.90 -20.04 -2.20
C ASP A 142 -6.25 -20.75 -3.40
N MET A 143 -5.55 -19.99 -4.27
CA MET A 143 -4.78 -20.56 -5.38
C MET A 143 -3.71 -21.54 -4.89
N MET A 144 -3.00 -21.20 -3.81
CA MET A 144 -1.96 -22.09 -3.27
C MET A 144 -2.54 -23.33 -2.60
N GLY A 145 -3.75 -23.23 -2.02
CA GLY A 145 -4.48 -24.39 -1.49
C GLY A 145 -4.77 -25.45 -2.56
N MET A 146 -4.90 -25.06 -3.84
CA MET A 146 -5.09 -26.00 -4.97
C MET A 146 -3.83 -26.74 -5.36
N VAL A 147 -2.65 -26.25 -4.97
CA VAL A 147 -1.34 -26.85 -5.30
C VAL A 147 -0.84 -27.76 -4.16
N GLN A 148 -1.58 -27.86 -3.06
CA GLN A 148 -1.22 -28.72 -1.94
C GLN A 148 -1.33 -30.20 -2.32
N ASP A 149 -0.23 -30.93 -2.19
CA ASP A 149 -0.19 -32.40 -2.24
C ASP A 149 -0.11 -32.94 -0.80
N GLU A 150 -0.42 -34.24 -0.58
CA GLU A 150 -0.50 -34.86 0.74
C GLU A 150 0.75 -34.68 1.64
N ASN A 151 1.91 -34.38 1.02
CA ASN A 151 3.18 -34.20 1.72
C ASN A 151 3.85 -32.84 1.53
N PHE A 152 3.24 -31.93 0.75
CA PHE A 152 3.84 -30.64 0.43
C PHE A 152 2.88 -29.51 0.74
N PHE A 153 3.28 -28.62 1.65
CA PHE A 153 2.46 -27.52 2.11
C PHE A 153 2.99 -26.20 1.57
N VAL A 154 2.08 -25.35 1.16
CA VAL A 154 2.34 -23.95 0.78
C VAL A 154 1.41 -23.07 1.59
N ASP A 155 1.96 -22.08 2.27
CA ASP A 155 1.19 -21.09 2.99
C ASP A 155 1.63 -19.68 2.57
N VAL A 156 0.65 -18.87 2.21
CA VAL A 156 0.85 -17.46 1.87
C VAL A 156 0.07 -16.62 2.86
N SER A 157 0.76 -15.80 3.63
CA SER A 157 0.09 -14.88 4.53
C SER A 157 0.48 -13.44 4.26
N ILE A 158 -0.53 -12.56 4.22
CA ILE A 158 -0.34 -11.11 4.11
C ILE A 158 -0.73 -10.49 5.45
N LYS A 159 0.24 -9.86 6.10
CA LYS A 159 0.04 -9.13 7.36
C LYS A 159 0.11 -7.63 7.10
N ILE A 160 -0.92 -6.92 7.52
CA ILE A 160 -0.95 -5.46 7.51
C ILE A 160 -0.10 -4.98 8.68
N SER A 161 0.86 -4.09 8.41
CA SER A 161 1.68 -3.49 9.46
C SER A 161 0.91 -2.38 10.21
N VAL A 162 1.53 -1.82 11.23
CA VAL A 162 0.95 -0.70 12.00
C VAL A 162 0.92 0.62 11.21
N TRP A 163 1.75 0.77 10.18
CA TRP A 163 1.94 2.03 9.46
C TRP A 163 0.72 2.55 8.70
N PRO A 164 -0.07 1.72 8.01
CA PRO A 164 -1.34 2.16 7.43
C PRO A 164 -2.31 2.75 8.48
N ILE A 165 -2.35 2.15 9.66
CA ILE A 165 -3.21 2.61 10.75
C ILE A 165 -2.72 3.98 11.25
N ILE A 166 -1.42 4.14 11.47
CA ILE A 166 -0.80 5.43 11.83
C ILE A 166 -1.10 6.48 10.77
N THR A 167 -0.93 6.15 9.49
CA THR A 167 -1.23 7.05 8.37
C THR A 167 -2.68 7.51 8.40
N MET A 168 -3.61 6.58 8.63
CA MET A 168 -5.04 6.90 8.71
C MET A 168 -5.35 7.84 9.88
N LEU A 169 -4.78 7.59 11.07
CA LEU A 169 -4.96 8.47 12.23
C LEU A 169 -4.41 9.86 11.96
N LEU A 170 -3.24 9.97 11.32
CA LEU A 170 -2.64 11.25 10.93
C LEU A 170 -3.51 11.99 9.90
N LEU A 171 -4.08 11.27 8.91
CA LEU A 171 -5.01 11.86 7.94
C LEU A 171 -6.27 12.40 8.60
N LEU A 172 -6.85 11.67 9.55
CA LEU A 172 -8.01 12.12 10.30
C LEU A 172 -7.70 13.37 11.16
N ALA A 173 -6.53 13.39 11.82
CA ALA A 173 -6.07 14.54 12.57
C ALA A 173 -5.85 15.74 11.65
N TYR A 174 -5.18 15.56 10.51
CA TYR A 174 -4.96 16.60 9.50
C TYR A 174 -6.28 17.20 9.00
N GLY A 175 -7.27 16.35 8.68
CA GLY A 175 -8.58 16.80 8.24
C GLY A 175 -9.31 17.65 9.28
N ARG A 176 -9.30 17.26 10.55
CA ARG A 176 -9.91 18.02 11.64
C ARG A 176 -9.25 19.38 11.84
N ILE A 177 -7.92 19.43 11.86
CA ILE A 177 -7.18 20.68 12.04
C ILE A 177 -7.40 21.61 10.85
N THR A 178 -7.37 21.09 9.62
CA THR A 178 -7.61 21.92 8.43
C THR A 178 -9.03 22.45 8.33
N SER A 179 -10.02 21.74 8.85
CA SER A 179 -11.40 22.24 8.95
C SER A 179 -11.51 23.37 9.97
N ALA A 180 -10.89 23.23 11.14
CA ALA A 180 -10.88 24.26 12.17
C ALA A 180 -10.17 25.57 11.78
N ILE A 181 -9.26 25.53 10.79
CA ILE A 181 -8.59 26.73 10.26
C ILE A 181 -9.48 27.42 9.20
N ALA A 182 -10.44 26.71 8.63
CA ALA A 182 -11.27 27.21 7.53
C ALA A 182 -12.55 27.92 8.02
N GLU A 183 -12.91 27.78 9.28
CA GLU A 183 -13.93 28.53 10.01
C GLU A 183 -13.36 29.84 10.53
#